data_a8ca2a2ed30aabbe7aa7b214b2c65bc9
#
_entry.id   a8ca2a2ed30aabbe7aa7b214b2c65bc9
#
_cell.length_a   1.000
_cell.length_b   1.000
_cell.length_c   1.000
_cell.angle_alpha   90.00
_cell.angle_beta   90.00
_cell.angle_gamma   90.00
#
_symmetry.space_group_name_H-M   'P 1'
#
loop_
_entity.id
_entity.type
_entity.pdbx_description
1 polymer ?
#
loop_
_entity_poly.entity_id
_entity_poly.type
_entity_poly.pdbx_seq_one_letter_code
_entity_poly.pdbx_strand_id
1 'polypeptide(L)'
;MLLKQTKIVATISDQRCDVDFIEQLFDAGMNVVRMNTAHLGREGAEKLINNVRSVSNRIAILMDTKGPEVRTTVLAEPIPFKAGDRVKVVGNPEQETTRECISVSYPHFVKDLNVDGHILIDDGDLELVVVEKTPDYLLCEVQNEATLGSRKSVNVPGVRINLPSLTEKDRTNILYAIEKNIDFIAHSFVRNKQDILDIKAILDAHNSDIRIVAKIENQEGVDNIDEILEVADGVMIARGDLGIEVPQERIPGIQRVLIRKCILAKKPVIVATQMLHTMISNPRPTRAEVTDIANAIYYRTDALMLSGETAYGKYPVEAVKTMTKIAAQAEKDKLSDNDIRIPLDENSNDVTAFLAKQAVKATTKLKIRAIITDSYSGRTARNLAAFRGKYPVLAICYKEKTMRHLALSYGVEAIYMPELANGQEYYFAALRRLLKEGRLCPTDMVGYLSSGKAGTRTSFLEINVVEDALKHAEDSVLPNSNRYL
;
A
#
# COMPACT_ATOMS: atom_id res chain seq x y z
N MET A 1 19.69 -15.33 3.32
CA MET A 1 18.43 -14.72 2.84
C MET A 1 18.78 -13.44 2.06
N LEU A 2 18.32 -13.25 0.83
CA LEU A 2 18.48 -11.98 0.12
C LEU A 2 17.61 -10.93 0.81
N LEU A 3 18.23 -10.03 1.57
CA LEU A 3 17.55 -8.96 2.27
C LEU A 3 17.06 -7.92 1.24
N LYS A 4 15.82 -8.02 0.80
CA LYS A 4 15.16 -6.96 0.03
C LYS A 4 14.64 -5.87 0.95
N GLN A 5 14.64 -4.64 0.50
CA GLN A 5 14.11 -3.47 1.21
C GLN A 5 12.67 -3.15 0.79
N THR A 6 12.34 -3.35 -0.49
CA THR A 6 10.98 -3.20 -1.03
C THR A 6 10.04 -4.21 -0.39
N LYS A 7 8.87 -3.76 0.04
CA LYS A 7 7.86 -4.61 0.70
C LYS A 7 7.00 -5.34 -0.31
N ILE A 8 6.42 -6.47 0.10
CA ILE A 8 5.51 -7.26 -0.72
C ILE A 8 4.17 -7.37 -0.01
N VAL A 9 3.12 -6.97 -0.71
CA VAL A 9 1.73 -7.17 -0.34
C VAL A 9 1.19 -8.33 -1.15
N ALA A 10 0.65 -9.36 -0.50
CA ALA A 10 0.05 -10.51 -1.18
C ALA A 10 -1.45 -10.58 -0.87
N THR A 11 -2.28 -10.68 -1.90
CA THR A 11 -3.71 -10.91 -1.74
C THR A 11 -3.95 -12.38 -1.45
N ILE A 12 -4.71 -12.66 -0.39
CA ILE A 12 -5.07 -14.02 0.01
C ILE A 12 -6.60 -14.13 0.04
N SER A 13 -7.13 -15.22 -0.54
CA SER A 13 -8.55 -15.56 -0.49
C SER A 13 -8.84 -16.53 0.65
N ASP A 14 -10.12 -16.66 1.05
CA ASP A 14 -10.57 -17.64 2.04
C ASP A 14 -10.48 -19.09 1.58
N GLN A 15 -10.41 -19.32 0.27
CA GLN A 15 -10.29 -20.66 -0.31
C GLN A 15 -8.90 -21.26 -0.07
N ARG A 16 -7.86 -20.43 0.07
CA ARG A 16 -6.47 -20.84 0.28
C ARG A 16 -5.80 -19.93 1.29
N CYS A 17 -6.12 -20.14 2.57
CA CYS A 17 -5.62 -19.32 3.67
C CYS A 17 -5.18 -20.15 4.88
N ASP A 18 -4.76 -21.41 4.66
CA ASP A 18 -4.21 -22.25 5.73
C ASP A 18 -2.88 -21.70 6.25
N VAL A 19 -2.54 -22.10 7.46
CA VAL A 19 -1.35 -21.62 8.19
C VAL A 19 -0.08 -21.91 7.41
N ASP A 20 0.07 -23.14 6.89
CA ASP A 20 1.26 -23.57 6.15
C ASP A 20 1.46 -22.75 4.87
N PHE A 21 0.37 -22.41 4.18
CA PHE A 21 0.44 -21.56 3.00
C PHE A 21 0.86 -20.13 3.33
N ILE A 22 0.31 -19.55 4.38
CA ILE A 22 0.67 -18.20 4.83
C ILE A 22 2.13 -18.16 5.29
N GLU A 23 2.61 -19.19 5.99
CA GLU A 23 4.01 -19.31 6.40
C GLU A 23 4.94 -19.39 5.20
N GLN A 24 4.62 -20.21 4.18
CA GLN A 24 5.40 -20.27 2.95
C GLN A 24 5.47 -18.92 2.22
N LEU A 25 4.39 -18.14 2.17
CA LEU A 25 4.39 -16.78 1.59
C LEU A 25 5.24 -15.81 2.42
N PHE A 26 5.16 -15.91 3.75
CA PHE A 26 5.94 -15.09 4.67
C PHE A 26 7.45 -15.38 4.53
N ASP A 27 7.84 -16.64 4.49
CA ASP A 27 9.23 -17.07 4.25
C ASP A 27 9.73 -16.71 2.87
N ALA A 28 8.84 -16.67 1.87
CA ALA A 28 9.15 -16.20 0.51
C ALA A 28 9.40 -14.68 0.45
N GLY A 29 8.99 -13.93 1.49
CA GLY A 29 9.26 -12.50 1.62
C GLY A 29 8.03 -11.58 1.63
N MET A 30 6.82 -12.12 1.82
CA MET A 30 5.60 -11.33 2.05
C MET A 30 5.70 -10.53 3.35
N ASN A 31 5.21 -9.30 3.34
CA ASN A 31 5.19 -8.41 4.51
C ASN A 31 3.77 -8.07 4.96
N VAL A 32 2.83 -8.00 4.02
CA VAL A 32 1.44 -7.59 4.25
C VAL A 32 0.50 -8.54 3.54
N VAL A 33 -0.54 -8.97 4.23
CA VAL A 33 -1.67 -9.70 3.65
C VAL A 33 -2.76 -8.71 3.28
N ARG A 34 -3.20 -8.72 2.01
CA ARG A 34 -4.36 -7.98 1.56
C ARG A 34 -5.59 -8.89 1.54
N MET A 35 -6.68 -8.42 2.13
CA MET A 35 -8.02 -9.01 2.08
C MET A 35 -8.92 -8.18 1.17
N ASN A 36 -9.46 -8.78 0.10
CA ASN A 36 -10.39 -8.09 -0.79
C ASN A 36 -11.84 -8.35 -0.34
N THR A 37 -12.46 -7.35 0.30
CA THR A 37 -13.84 -7.48 0.83
C THR A 37 -14.92 -7.53 -0.24
N ALA A 38 -14.59 -7.29 -1.51
CA ALA A 38 -15.54 -7.49 -2.60
C ALA A 38 -15.96 -8.97 -2.70
N HIS A 39 -15.03 -9.90 -2.44
CA HIS A 39 -15.19 -11.34 -2.60
C HIS A 39 -15.14 -12.13 -1.29
N LEU A 40 -14.74 -11.51 -0.18
CA LEU A 40 -14.52 -12.19 1.09
C LEU A 40 -15.70 -11.97 2.04
N GLY A 41 -16.33 -13.05 2.48
CA GLY A 41 -17.36 -13.04 3.52
C GLY A 41 -16.77 -12.91 4.92
N ARG A 42 -17.62 -12.64 5.93
CA ARG A 42 -17.17 -12.41 7.32
C ARG A 42 -16.46 -13.63 7.93
N GLU A 43 -16.97 -14.84 7.73
CA GLU A 43 -16.36 -16.07 8.23
C GLU A 43 -14.98 -16.32 7.59
N GLY A 44 -14.87 -16.15 6.27
CA GLY A 44 -13.60 -16.28 5.55
C GLY A 44 -12.58 -15.25 5.99
N ALA A 45 -13.01 -14.00 6.24
CA ALA A 45 -12.16 -12.95 6.77
C ALA A 45 -11.65 -13.28 8.17
N GLU A 46 -12.51 -13.77 9.06
CA GLU A 46 -12.12 -14.17 10.43
C GLU A 46 -11.11 -15.31 10.43
N LYS A 47 -11.36 -16.36 9.63
CA LYS A 47 -10.42 -17.47 9.45
C LYS A 47 -9.06 -16.99 8.96
N LEU A 48 -9.03 -16.14 7.93
CA LEU A 48 -7.79 -15.60 7.40
C LEU A 48 -7.03 -14.76 8.44
N ILE A 49 -7.72 -13.86 9.16
CA ILE A 49 -7.10 -13.02 10.20
C ILE A 49 -6.46 -13.90 11.27
N ASN A 50 -7.19 -14.89 11.78
CA ASN A 50 -6.70 -15.79 12.83
C ASN A 50 -5.47 -16.58 12.37
N ASN A 51 -5.48 -17.11 11.15
CA ASN A 51 -4.37 -17.85 10.58
C ASN A 51 -3.14 -16.95 10.37
N VAL A 52 -3.32 -15.71 9.86
CA VAL A 52 -2.21 -14.75 9.74
C VAL A 52 -1.58 -14.45 11.10
N ARG A 53 -2.39 -14.24 12.14
CA ARG A 53 -1.89 -13.94 13.48
C ARG A 53 -1.22 -15.14 14.14
N SER A 54 -1.62 -16.38 13.80
CA SER A 54 -0.95 -17.59 14.28
C SER A 54 0.44 -17.80 13.65
N VAL A 55 0.63 -17.40 12.40
CA VAL A 55 1.94 -17.46 11.72
C VAL A 55 2.91 -16.43 12.30
N SER A 56 2.51 -15.16 12.34
CA SER A 56 3.38 -14.11 12.85
C SER A 56 2.62 -12.82 13.19
N ASN A 57 2.92 -12.23 14.36
CA ASN A 57 2.45 -10.90 14.73
C ASN A 57 3.15 -9.75 13.94
N ARG A 58 4.14 -10.07 13.11
CA ARG A 58 4.84 -9.11 12.23
C ARG A 58 4.13 -8.88 10.90
N ILE A 59 3.27 -9.80 10.48
CA ILE A 59 2.51 -9.66 9.24
C ILE A 59 1.42 -8.61 9.45
N ALA A 60 1.44 -7.55 8.67
CA ALA A 60 0.34 -6.60 8.68
C ALA A 60 -0.83 -7.08 7.82
N ILE A 61 -2.04 -6.65 8.17
CA ILE A 61 -3.25 -6.95 7.41
C ILE A 61 -3.81 -5.65 6.85
N LEU A 62 -4.06 -5.64 5.55
CA LEU A 62 -4.66 -4.56 4.79
C LEU A 62 -6.02 -5.03 4.28
N MET A 63 -7.10 -4.39 4.72
CA MET A 63 -8.45 -4.63 4.26
C MET A 63 -8.79 -3.63 3.14
N ASP A 64 -9.13 -4.16 1.96
CA ASP A 64 -9.50 -3.36 0.80
C ASP A 64 -11.01 -3.17 0.76
N THR A 65 -11.51 -1.92 0.72
CA THR A 65 -12.94 -1.63 0.57
C THR A 65 -13.37 -1.93 -0.87
N LYS A 66 -14.65 -2.23 -1.06
CA LYS A 66 -15.18 -2.39 -2.41
C LYS A 66 -15.26 -1.05 -3.13
N GLY A 67 -15.66 0.01 -2.43
CA GLY A 67 -15.95 1.32 -2.98
C GLY A 67 -17.25 1.37 -3.81
N PRO A 68 -17.68 2.57 -4.15
CA PRO A 68 -18.85 2.79 -4.98
C PRO A 68 -18.50 2.56 -6.46
N GLU A 69 -19.24 1.68 -7.12
CA GLU A 69 -19.12 1.38 -8.54
C GLU A 69 -20.44 1.56 -9.25
N VAL A 70 -20.43 2.09 -10.47
CA VAL A 70 -21.55 1.97 -11.38
C VAL A 70 -21.48 0.59 -12.05
N ARG A 71 -22.60 -0.12 -12.06
CA ARG A 71 -22.72 -1.43 -12.73
C ARG A 71 -23.94 -1.50 -13.61
N THR A 72 -23.87 -2.31 -14.65
CA THR A 72 -25.09 -2.72 -15.39
C THR A 72 -26.00 -3.51 -14.45
N THR A 73 -27.28 -3.48 -14.70
CA THR A 73 -28.26 -4.27 -13.96
C THR A 73 -28.25 -5.74 -14.38
N VAL A 74 -29.12 -6.54 -13.79
CA VAL A 74 -29.28 -7.94 -14.15
C VAL A 74 -29.77 -8.05 -15.59
N LEU A 75 -29.31 -9.07 -16.29
CA LEU A 75 -29.83 -9.50 -17.58
C LEU A 75 -30.06 -11.00 -17.56
N ALA A 76 -31.06 -11.47 -18.33
CA ALA A 76 -31.49 -12.86 -18.33
C ALA A 76 -30.45 -13.78 -18.97
N GLU A 77 -29.89 -13.39 -20.12
CA GLU A 77 -28.86 -14.14 -20.86
C GLU A 77 -27.81 -13.20 -21.43
N PRO A 78 -26.54 -13.63 -21.56
CA PRO A 78 -25.49 -12.80 -22.16
C PRO A 78 -25.87 -12.26 -23.53
N ILE A 79 -25.66 -10.98 -23.76
CA ILE A 79 -26.09 -10.26 -24.98
C ILE A 79 -24.88 -9.98 -25.87
N PRO A 80 -24.80 -10.56 -27.08
CA PRO A 80 -23.75 -10.21 -28.03
C PRO A 80 -24.02 -8.84 -28.67
N PHE A 81 -23.02 -7.99 -28.73
CA PHE A 81 -23.00 -6.70 -29.43
C PHE A 81 -21.97 -6.71 -30.55
N LYS A 82 -22.22 -5.98 -31.62
CA LYS A 82 -21.30 -5.76 -32.74
C LYS A 82 -21.04 -4.28 -32.93
N ALA A 83 -19.87 -3.94 -33.44
CA ALA A 83 -19.54 -2.57 -33.81
C ALA A 83 -20.62 -1.97 -34.74
N GLY A 84 -21.07 -0.74 -34.46
CA GLY A 84 -22.14 -0.05 -35.16
C GLY A 84 -23.55 -0.35 -34.65
N ASP A 85 -23.74 -1.30 -33.72
CA ASP A 85 -25.04 -1.50 -33.07
C ASP A 85 -25.42 -0.23 -32.29
N ARG A 86 -26.72 0.05 -32.21
CA ARG A 86 -27.24 1.15 -31.40
C ARG A 86 -28.05 0.62 -30.24
N VAL A 87 -27.77 1.15 -29.04
CA VAL A 87 -28.41 0.74 -27.80
C VAL A 87 -28.70 1.97 -26.93
N LYS A 88 -29.82 1.96 -26.23
CA LYS A 88 -30.13 2.97 -25.21
C LYS A 88 -29.41 2.64 -23.93
N VAL A 89 -28.98 3.68 -23.20
CA VAL A 89 -28.43 3.53 -21.84
C VAL A 89 -29.22 4.44 -20.89
N VAL A 90 -29.69 3.86 -19.78
CA VAL A 90 -30.50 4.57 -18.78
C VAL A 90 -29.95 4.36 -17.37
N GLY A 91 -30.19 5.33 -16.47
CA GLY A 91 -29.85 5.23 -15.06
C GLY A 91 -31.04 4.73 -14.24
N ASN A 92 -31.36 3.44 -14.32
CA ASN A 92 -32.48 2.89 -13.58
C ASN A 92 -32.10 1.55 -12.90
N PRO A 93 -31.77 1.54 -11.60
CA PRO A 93 -31.30 0.33 -10.89
C PRO A 93 -32.34 -0.79 -10.83
N GLU A 94 -33.62 -0.48 -11.00
CA GLU A 94 -34.72 -1.45 -10.91
C GLU A 94 -35.09 -2.09 -12.27
N GLN A 95 -34.57 -1.55 -13.37
CA GLN A 95 -34.83 -2.05 -14.72
C GLN A 95 -33.80 -3.08 -15.13
N GLU A 96 -34.25 -4.22 -15.66
CA GLU A 96 -33.35 -5.21 -16.25
C GLU A 96 -32.71 -4.68 -17.56
N THR A 97 -31.46 -5.06 -17.78
CA THR A 97 -30.76 -4.79 -19.03
C THR A 97 -31.27 -5.73 -20.13
N THR A 98 -31.56 -5.14 -21.30
CA THR A 98 -32.00 -5.87 -22.50
C THR A 98 -31.12 -5.50 -23.69
N ARG A 99 -31.34 -6.16 -24.84
CA ARG A 99 -30.62 -5.88 -26.11
C ARG A 99 -30.83 -4.45 -26.59
N GLU A 100 -32.00 -3.87 -26.33
CA GLU A 100 -32.40 -2.53 -26.75
C GLU A 100 -32.02 -1.44 -25.74
N CYS A 101 -31.86 -1.83 -24.47
CA CYS A 101 -31.65 -0.87 -23.38
C CYS A 101 -30.74 -1.46 -22.29
N ILE A 102 -29.55 -0.92 -22.14
CA ILE A 102 -28.66 -1.20 -21.03
C ILE A 102 -29.05 -0.27 -19.87
N SER A 103 -29.40 -0.87 -18.74
CA SER A 103 -29.68 -0.12 -17.51
C SER A 103 -28.50 -0.17 -16.56
N VAL A 104 -28.22 0.94 -15.87
CA VAL A 104 -27.13 1.04 -14.91
C VAL A 104 -27.62 1.45 -13.51
N SER A 105 -26.82 1.09 -12.50
CA SER A 105 -27.15 1.27 -11.08
C SER A 105 -27.14 2.73 -10.59
N TYR A 106 -26.65 3.67 -11.38
CA TYR A 106 -26.54 5.08 -11.01
C TYR A 106 -27.69 5.91 -11.63
N PRO A 107 -28.65 6.42 -10.84
CA PRO A 107 -29.85 7.10 -11.34
C PRO A 107 -29.59 8.38 -12.15
N HIS A 108 -28.49 9.10 -11.83
CA HIS A 108 -28.16 10.36 -12.54
C HIS A 108 -27.28 10.16 -13.76
N PHE A 109 -27.06 8.91 -14.21
CA PHE A 109 -26.15 8.56 -15.29
C PHE A 109 -26.41 9.36 -16.58
N VAL A 110 -27.68 9.46 -17.00
CA VAL A 110 -28.07 10.23 -18.21
C VAL A 110 -27.78 11.71 -18.04
N LYS A 111 -27.96 12.26 -16.84
CA LYS A 111 -27.74 13.69 -16.56
C LYS A 111 -26.26 14.05 -16.67
N ASP A 112 -25.38 13.21 -16.16
CA ASP A 112 -23.97 13.53 -15.96
C ASP A 112 -23.11 13.30 -17.21
N LEU A 113 -23.55 12.47 -18.17
CA LEU A 113 -22.84 12.24 -19.42
C LEU A 113 -23.29 13.20 -20.53
N ASN A 114 -22.39 13.45 -21.48
CA ASN A 114 -22.65 14.27 -22.67
C ASN A 114 -22.49 13.45 -23.96
N VAL A 115 -22.94 14.01 -25.07
CA VAL A 115 -22.65 13.50 -26.42
C VAL A 115 -21.15 13.44 -26.62
N ASP A 116 -20.67 12.47 -27.38
CA ASP A 116 -19.27 12.09 -27.58
C ASP A 116 -18.59 11.49 -26.33
N GLY A 117 -19.33 11.30 -25.22
CA GLY A 117 -18.83 10.61 -24.03
C GLY A 117 -18.66 9.11 -24.28
N HIS A 118 -17.55 8.55 -23.78
CA HIS A 118 -17.27 7.11 -23.84
C HIS A 118 -17.83 6.41 -22.59
N ILE A 119 -18.42 5.24 -22.79
CA ILE A 119 -18.90 4.35 -21.73
C ILE A 119 -18.18 3.02 -21.92
N LEU A 120 -17.39 2.64 -20.92
CA LEU A 120 -16.63 1.40 -20.91
C LEU A 120 -17.30 0.41 -19.96
N ILE A 121 -17.69 -0.76 -20.46
CA ILE A 121 -18.37 -1.81 -19.69
C ILE A 121 -17.49 -3.03 -19.62
N ASP A 122 -17.46 -3.71 -18.44
CA ASP A 122 -16.63 -4.90 -18.17
C ASP A 122 -15.14 -4.60 -18.42
N ASP A 123 -14.63 -3.60 -17.70
CA ASP A 123 -13.23 -3.14 -17.77
C ASP A 123 -12.78 -2.70 -19.19
N GLY A 124 -13.76 -2.31 -20.03
CA GLY A 124 -13.53 -1.85 -21.39
C GLY A 124 -13.68 -2.93 -22.47
N ASP A 125 -14.11 -4.13 -22.11
CA ASP A 125 -14.40 -5.18 -23.08
C ASP A 125 -15.51 -4.76 -24.06
N LEU A 126 -16.49 -3.99 -23.59
CA LEU A 126 -17.53 -3.36 -24.41
C LEU A 126 -17.41 -1.84 -24.32
N GLU A 127 -17.15 -1.20 -25.45
CA GLU A 127 -17.06 0.27 -25.55
C GLU A 127 -18.26 0.84 -26.30
N LEU A 128 -18.87 1.88 -25.73
CA LEU A 128 -19.98 2.63 -26.30
C LEU A 128 -19.59 4.11 -26.38
N VAL A 129 -20.09 4.80 -27.44
CA VAL A 129 -20.00 6.26 -27.56
C VAL A 129 -21.41 6.84 -27.60
N VAL A 130 -21.66 7.89 -26.83
CA VAL A 130 -22.95 8.59 -26.78
C VAL A 130 -23.12 9.39 -28.07
N VAL A 131 -24.10 9.02 -28.92
CA VAL A 131 -24.39 9.72 -30.17
C VAL A 131 -25.56 10.70 -30.04
N GLU A 132 -26.46 10.47 -29.07
CA GLU A 132 -27.58 11.37 -28.79
C GLU A 132 -27.92 11.34 -27.31
N LYS A 133 -28.29 12.49 -26.73
CA LYS A 133 -28.74 12.61 -25.35
C LYS A 133 -30.14 13.17 -25.30
N THR A 134 -31.02 12.48 -24.59
CA THR A 134 -32.37 12.91 -24.24
C THR A 134 -32.49 13.09 -22.71
N PRO A 135 -33.58 13.66 -22.20
CA PRO A 135 -33.79 13.73 -20.76
C PRO A 135 -33.83 12.34 -20.05
N ASP A 136 -34.27 11.30 -20.77
CA ASP A 136 -34.59 9.99 -20.20
C ASP A 136 -33.55 8.91 -20.54
N TYR A 137 -32.83 9.03 -21.64
CA TYR A 137 -31.83 8.06 -22.07
C TYR A 137 -30.68 8.67 -22.88
N LEU A 138 -29.58 7.96 -22.94
CA LEU A 138 -28.50 8.17 -23.90
C LEU A 138 -28.64 7.15 -25.03
N LEU A 139 -28.63 7.59 -26.29
CA LEU A 139 -28.47 6.70 -27.42
C LEU A 139 -26.97 6.52 -27.69
N CYS A 140 -26.50 5.29 -27.64
CA CYS A 140 -25.09 4.98 -27.80
C CYS A 140 -24.83 4.09 -29.01
N GLU A 141 -23.67 4.25 -29.61
CA GLU A 141 -23.15 3.39 -30.67
C GLU A 141 -22.02 2.51 -30.14
N VAL A 142 -22.11 1.21 -30.38
CA VAL A 142 -21.12 0.21 -29.95
C VAL A 142 -19.89 0.33 -30.86
N GLN A 143 -18.69 0.38 -30.24
CA GLN A 143 -17.43 0.61 -30.97
C GLN A 143 -16.70 -0.69 -31.31
N ASN A 144 -16.94 -1.76 -30.56
CA ASN A 144 -16.25 -3.05 -30.73
C ASN A 144 -17.19 -4.25 -30.55
N GLU A 145 -16.77 -5.42 -31.00
CA GLU A 145 -17.52 -6.66 -30.79
C GLU A 145 -17.25 -7.23 -29.39
N ALA A 146 -18.33 -7.46 -28.61
CA ALA A 146 -18.24 -8.06 -27.28
C ALA A 146 -19.55 -8.72 -26.84
N THR A 147 -19.51 -9.53 -25.80
CA THR A 147 -20.70 -10.14 -25.18
C THR A 147 -20.90 -9.57 -23.77
N LEU A 148 -21.98 -8.83 -23.56
CA LEU A 148 -22.32 -8.26 -22.27
C LEU A 148 -22.88 -9.33 -21.34
N GLY A 149 -22.24 -9.49 -20.17
CA GLY A 149 -22.72 -10.29 -19.06
C GLY A 149 -23.51 -9.48 -18.03
N SER A 150 -24.10 -10.17 -17.03
CA SER A 150 -24.88 -9.54 -15.96
C SER A 150 -23.99 -8.77 -14.96
N ARG A 151 -24.46 -7.62 -14.50
CA ARG A 151 -23.86 -6.82 -13.41
C ARG A 151 -22.39 -6.44 -13.64
N LYS A 152 -22.05 -6.04 -14.87
CA LYS A 152 -20.70 -5.63 -15.25
C LYS A 152 -20.37 -4.22 -14.81
N SER A 153 -19.09 -3.95 -14.53
CA SER A 153 -18.57 -2.62 -14.22
C SER A 153 -18.88 -1.62 -15.36
N VAL A 154 -19.12 -0.36 -15.00
CA VAL A 154 -19.34 0.73 -15.96
C VAL A 154 -18.45 1.89 -15.58
N ASN A 155 -17.52 2.25 -16.46
CA ASN A 155 -16.62 3.38 -16.34
C ASN A 155 -16.93 4.42 -17.41
N VAL A 156 -16.75 5.67 -17.06
CA VAL A 156 -17.00 6.81 -17.96
C VAL A 156 -15.82 7.78 -17.90
N PRO A 157 -14.76 7.53 -18.68
CA PRO A 157 -13.53 8.30 -18.61
C PRO A 157 -13.78 9.80 -18.78
N GLY A 158 -13.18 10.59 -17.89
CA GLY A 158 -13.28 12.05 -17.92
C GLY A 158 -14.60 12.64 -17.43
N VAL A 159 -15.55 11.82 -16.97
CA VAL A 159 -16.83 12.27 -16.41
C VAL A 159 -16.83 12.09 -14.90
N ARG A 160 -17.18 13.14 -14.19
CA ARG A 160 -17.32 13.08 -12.73
C ARG A 160 -18.65 12.46 -12.35
N ILE A 161 -18.60 11.23 -11.79
CA ILE A 161 -19.77 10.55 -11.24
C ILE A 161 -19.88 10.87 -9.73
N ASN A 162 -21.02 11.42 -9.35
CA ASN A 162 -21.24 11.85 -7.95
C ASN A 162 -21.79 10.72 -7.09
N LEU A 163 -20.99 9.68 -6.88
CA LEU A 163 -21.29 8.58 -5.93
C LEU A 163 -20.85 8.94 -4.50
N PRO A 164 -21.51 8.40 -3.47
CA PRO A 164 -21.03 8.52 -2.09
C PRO A 164 -19.65 7.87 -1.96
N SER A 165 -18.79 8.40 -1.10
CA SER A 165 -17.44 7.83 -0.88
C SER A 165 -17.47 6.41 -0.31
N LEU A 166 -18.48 6.11 0.52
CA LEU A 166 -18.64 4.84 1.22
C LEU A 166 -20.01 4.23 0.94
N THR A 167 -20.02 2.94 0.61
CA THR A 167 -21.24 2.13 0.62
C THR A 167 -21.58 1.67 2.04
N GLU A 168 -22.82 1.22 2.28
CA GLU A 168 -23.20 0.61 3.55
C GLU A 168 -22.39 -0.66 3.87
N LYS A 169 -22.02 -1.43 2.82
CA LYS A 169 -21.14 -2.58 2.97
C LYS A 169 -19.74 -2.13 3.44
N ASP A 170 -19.21 -1.05 2.90
CA ASP A 170 -17.90 -0.53 3.32
C ASP A 170 -17.93 -0.05 4.76
N ARG A 171 -18.99 0.66 5.19
CA ARG A 171 -19.18 1.05 6.60
C ARG A 171 -19.17 -0.16 7.54
N THR A 172 -19.90 -1.22 7.18
CA THR A 172 -19.93 -2.47 7.94
C THR A 172 -18.55 -3.12 8.01
N ASN A 173 -17.82 -3.15 6.90
CA ASN A 173 -16.48 -3.72 6.85
C ASN A 173 -15.45 -2.88 7.63
N ILE A 174 -15.57 -1.55 7.65
CA ILE A 174 -14.72 -0.67 8.45
C ILE A 174 -14.95 -0.92 9.95
N LEU A 175 -16.20 -1.05 10.40
CA LEU A 175 -16.51 -1.40 11.79
C LEU A 175 -15.95 -2.78 12.16
N TYR A 176 -16.03 -3.74 11.25
CA TYR A 176 -15.43 -5.06 11.43
C TYR A 176 -13.89 -4.98 11.49
N ALA A 177 -13.27 -4.14 10.66
CA ALA A 177 -11.82 -3.91 10.72
C ALA A 177 -11.39 -3.34 12.08
N ILE A 178 -12.19 -2.45 12.67
CA ILE A 178 -11.95 -1.90 14.01
C ILE A 178 -12.07 -3.02 15.07
N GLU A 179 -13.14 -3.81 15.03
CA GLU A 179 -13.36 -4.96 15.92
C GLU A 179 -12.16 -5.94 15.90
N LYS A 180 -11.67 -6.26 14.71
CA LYS A 180 -10.56 -7.23 14.52
C LYS A 180 -9.17 -6.60 14.59
N ASN A 181 -9.08 -5.32 14.96
CA ASN A 181 -7.81 -4.59 15.09
C ASN A 181 -6.91 -4.72 13.84
N ILE A 182 -7.50 -4.53 12.66
CA ILE A 182 -6.81 -4.55 11.36
C ILE A 182 -5.83 -3.37 11.28
N ASP A 183 -4.74 -3.52 10.52
CA ASP A 183 -3.65 -2.55 10.51
C ASP A 183 -3.86 -1.42 9.49
N PHE A 184 -4.41 -1.76 8.31
CA PHE A 184 -4.64 -0.82 7.21
C PHE A 184 -6.03 -1.01 6.58
N ILE A 185 -6.63 0.08 6.14
CA ILE A 185 -7.75 0.09 5.20
C ILE A 185 -7.26 0.72 3.90
N ALA A 186 -7.37 -0.02 2.79
CA ALA A 186 -7.19 0.53 1.44
C ALA A 186 -8.56 0.99 0.92
N HIS A 187 -8.72 2.29 0.73
CA HIS A 187 -9.99 2.88 0.29
C HIS A 187 -10.03 3.00 -1.23
N SER A 188 -11.02 2.33 -1.84
CA SER A 188 -11.18 2.30 -3.29
C SER A 188 -11.81 3.58 -3.85
N PHE A 189 -11.42 3.92 -5.08
CA PHE A 189 -11.95 5.03 -5.87
C PHE A 189 -11.85 6.41 -5.20
N VAL A 190 -10.74 6.67 -4.48
CA VAL A 190 -10.49 7.96 -3.86
C VAL A 190 -10.35 9.06 -4.93
N ARG A 191 -11.13 10.13 -4.80
CA ARG A 191 -11.17 11.26 -5.72
C ARG A 191 -10.56 12.52 -5.10
N ASN A 192 -10.73 12.70 -3.80
CA ASN A 192 -10.34 13.92 -3.10
C ASN A 192 -10.12 13.66 -1.60
N LYS A 193 -9.72 14.70 -0.88
CA LYS A 193 -9.47 14.68 0.56
C LYS A 193 -10.69 14.23 1.38
N GLN A 194 -11.91 14.62 0.97
CA GLN A 194 -13.12 14.32 1.72
C GLN A 194 -13.40 12.82 1.79
N ASP A 195 -13.13 12.08 0.71
CA ASP A 195 -13.31 10.63 0.68
C ASP A 195 -12.47 9.93 1.78
N ILE A 196 -11.28 10.43 2.09
CA ILE A 196 -10.45 9.93 3.20
C ILE A 196 -10.99 10.39 4.55
N LEU A 197 -11.44 11.63 4.67
CA LEU A 197 -11.98 12.17 5.92
C LEU A 197 -13.26 11.44 6.35
N ASP A 198 -14.06 10.94 5.43
CA ASP A 198 -15.26 10.15 5.73
C ASP A 198 -14.94 8.85 6.47
N ILE A 199 -13.87 8.13 6.06
CA ILE A 199 -13.37 6.97 6.81
C ILE A 199 -12.76 7.41 8.14
N LYS A 200 -11.95 8.46 8.12
CA LYS A 200 -11.28 8.95 9.32
C LYS A 200 -12.28 9.32 10.41
N ALA A 201 -13.41 9.93 10.07
CA ALA A 201 -14.47 10.23 11.01
C ALA A 201 -15.01 8.98 11.72
N ILE A 202 -15.16 7.84 11.00
CA ILE A 202 -15.56 6.57 11.60
C ILE A 202 -14.47 6.03 12.53
N LEU A 203 -13.22 6.07 12.11
CA LEU A 203 -12.10 5.59 12.93
C LEU A 203 -11.92 6.42 14.21
N ASP A 204 -12.00 7.74 14.10
CA ASP A 204 -11.88 8.68 15.21
C ASP A 204 -13.02 8.49 16.23
N ALA A 205 -14.26 8.29 15.76
CA ALA A 205 -15.43 8.00 16.62
C ALA A 205 -15.26 6.73 17.47
N HIS A 206 -14.42 5.78 17.01
CA HIS A 206 -14.14 4.52 17.71
C HIS A 206 -12.73 4.47 18.32
N ASN A 207 -12.01 5.60 18.40
CA ASN A 207 -10.63 5.69 18.87
C ASN A 207 -9.69 4.67 18.21
N SER A 208 -9.91 4.40 16.92
CA SER A 208 -9.13 3.44 16.15
C SER A 208 -7.89 4.08 15.52
N ASP A 209 -6.77 3.39 15.58
CA ASP A 209 -5.49 3.81 15.00
C ASP A 209 -5.18 3.14 13.64
N ILE A 210 -6.19 2.52 13.02
CA ILE A 210 -6.07 1.94 11.66
C ILE A 210 -5.58 3.02 10.69
N ARG A 211 -4.64 2.65 9.82
CA ARG A 211 -4.07 3.55 8.82
C ARG A 211 -4.82 3.46 7.50
N ILE A 212 -5.04 4.61 6.85
CA ILE A 212 -5.79 4.69 5.60
C ILE A 212 -4.82 4.81 4.43
N VAL A 213 -4.92 3.88 3.48
CA VAL A 213 -4.22 3.87 2.19
C VAL A 213 -5.20 4.28 1.11
N ALA A 214 -4.96 5.43 0.47
CA ALA A 214 -5.80 5.91 -0.64
C ALA A 214 -5.48 5.15 -1.92
N LYS A 215 -6.47 4.54 -2.56
CA LYS A 215 -6.32 3.90 -3.87
C LYS A 215 -6.60 4.94 -4.95
N ILE A 216 -5.59 5.20 -5.78
CA ILE A 216 -5.69 6.12 -6.91
C ILE A 216 -6.01 5.30 -8.16
N GLU A 217 -7.26 5.39 -8.59
CA GLU A 217 -7.91 4.55 -9.60
C GLU A 217 -8.59 5.37 -10.70
N ASN A 218 -8.56 6.70 -10.60
CA ASN A 218 -9.24 7.62 -11.52
C ASN A 218 -8.43 8.91 -11.72
N GLN A 219 -8.76 9.67 -12.75
CA GLN A 219 -8.08 10.93 -13.07
C GLN A 219 -8.25 11.99 -11.98
N GLU A 220 -9.42 12.10 -11.34
CA GLU A 220 -9.67 13.07 -10.26
C GLU A 220 -8.74 12.83 -9.07
N GLY A 221 -8.53 11.56 -8.67
CA GLY A 221 -7.58 11.20 -7.61
C GLY A 221 -6.12 11.51 -7.98
N VAL A 222 -5.75 11.39 -9.25
CA VAL A 222 -4.42 11.80 -9.75
C VAL A 222 -4.24 13.32 -9.62
N ASP A 223 -5.23 14.08 -10.02
CA ASP A 223 -5.19 15.55 -10.01
C ASP A 223 -5.15 16.09 -8.57
N ASN A 224 -5.91 15.48 -7.66
CA ASN A 224 -6.06 15.89 -6.27
C ASN A 224 -5.07 15.20 -5.31
N ILE A 225 -4.02 14.54 -5.81
CA ILE A 225 -3.10 13.75 -4.98
C ILE A 225 -2.48 14.53 -3.84
N ASP A 226 -2.20 15.82 -4.01
CA ASP A 226 -1.54 16.63 -2.98
C ASP A 226 -2.45 16.79 -1.75
N GLU A 227 -3.73 17.12 -1.93
CA GLU A 227 -4.70 17.22 -0.83
C GLU A 227 -5.04 15.85 -0.21
N ILE A 228 -5.07 14.78 -1.01
CA ILE A 228 -5.23 13.40 -0.51
C ILE A 228 -4.07 13.05 0.40
N LEU A 229 -2.84 13.37 -0.02
CA LEU A 229 -1.62 13.13 0.78
C LEU A 229 -1.58 13.92 2.09
N GLU A 230 -2.34 14.98 2.28
CA GLU A 230 -2.42 15.65 3.59
C GLU A 230 -3.04 14.75 4.66
N VAL A 231 -4.04 13.95 4.31
CA VAL A 231 -4.88 13.19 5.25
C VAL A 231 -4.72 11.68 5.20
N ALA A 232 -4.35 11.09 4.04
CA ALA A 232 -4.08 9.66 3.91
C ALA A 232 -2.76 9.28 4.59
N ASP A 233 -2.64 8.04 5.06
CA ASP A 233 -1.41 7.49 5.65
C ASP A 233 -0.49 6.83 4.62
N GLY A 234 -0.99 6.52 3.45
CA GLY A 234 -0.27 5.95 2.32
C GLY A 234 -1.11 6.00 1.05
N VAL A 235 -0.53 5.57 -0.07
CA VAL A 235 -1.18 5.54 -1.38
C VAL A 235 -0.98 4.17 -2.03
N MET A 236 -2.00 3.71 -2.76
CA MET A 236 -1.90 2.57 -3.67
C MET A 236 -2.21 3.03 -5.09
N ILE A 237 -1.29 2.82 -6.00
CA ILE A 237 -1.47 3.08 -7.43
C ILE A 237 -2.04 1.80 -8.03
N ALA A 238 -3.36 1.76 -8.22
CA ALA A 238 -4.08 0.59 -8.75
C ALA A 238 -4.20 0.72 -10.27
N ARG A 239 -3.16 0.27 -10.98
CA ARG A 239 -2.96 0.52 -12.42
C ARG A 239 -4.02 -0.13 -13.31
N GLY A 240 -4.64 -1.23 -12.84
CA GLY A 240 -5.73 -1.90 -13.57
C GLY A 240 -6.90 -0.94 -13.77
N ASP A 241 -7.50 -0.49 -12.66
CA ASP A 241 -8.65 0.41 -12.67
C ASP A 241 -8.28 1.79 -13.24
N LEU A 242 -7.10 2.31 -12.89
CA LEU A 242 -6.60 3.58 -13.44
C LEU A 242 -6.45 3.53 -14.97
N GLY A 243 -6.08 2.37 -15.54
CA GLY A 243 -5.89 2.18 -16.97
C GLY A 243 -7.19 2.09 -17.77
N ILE A 244 -8.33 2.00 -17.09
CA ILE A 244 -9.66 2.12 -17.70
C ILE A 244 -10.05 3.61 -17.77
N GLU A 245 -9.67 4.39 -16.77
CA GLU A 245 -10.03 5.80 -16.63
C GLU A 245 -9.10 6.78 -17.39
N VAL A 246 -7.85 6.38 -17.63
CA VAL A 246 -6.85 7.22 -18.30
C VAL A 246 -6.17 6.46 -19.45
N PRO A 247 -5.70 7.14 -20.50
CA PRO A 247 -4.94 6.51 -21.58
C PRO A 247 -3.75 5.72 -21.07
N GLN A 248 -3.58 4.49 -21.52
CA GLN A 248 -2.59 3.54 -20.99
C GLN A 248 -1.15 4.07 -21.08
N GLU A 249 -0.82 4.81 -22.13
CA GLU A 249 0.50 5.43 -22.34
C GLU A 249 0.84 6.50 -21.30
N ARG A 250 -0.15 7.03 -20.56
CA ARG A 250 0.05 8.01 -19.48
C ARG A 250 0.39 7.35 -18.14
N ILE A 251 0.02 6.07 -17.94
CA ILE A 251 0.16 5.38 -16.65
C ILE A 251 1.60 5.38 -16.13
N PRO A 252 2.65 5.07 -16.92
CA PRO A 252 4.02 5.08 -16.42
C PRO A 252 4.46 6.47 -15.91
N GLY A 253 4.02 7.54 -16.59
CA GLY A 253 4.29 8.92 -16.18
C GLY A 253 3.57 9.27 -14.87
N ILE A 254 2.28 8.96 -14.77
CA ILE A 254 1.47 9.16 -13.56
C ILE A 254 2.08 8.39 -12.38
N GLN A 255 2.39 7.10 -12.54
CA GLN A 255 3.03 6.27 -11.51
C GLN A 255 4.29 6.94 -10.96
N ARG A 256 5.18 7.40 -11.85
CA ARG A 256 6.42 8.08 -11.44
C ARG A 256 6.17 9.34 -10.63
N VAL A 257 5.19 10.16 -11.04
CA VAL A 257 4.82 11.40 -10.33
C VAL A 257 4.23 11.09 -8.95
N LEU A 258 3.30 10.13 -8.88
CA LEU A 258 2.65 9.74 -7.63
C LEU A 258 3.67 9.17 -6.62
N ILE A 259 4.57 8.27 -7.06
CA ILE A 259 5.63 7.74 -6.21
C ILE A 259 6.48 8.88 -5.64
N ARG A 260 6.90 9.84 -6.49
CA ARG A 260 7.69 10.99 -6.04
C ARG A 260 6.96 11.85 -5.01
N LYS A 261 5.68 12.15 -5.22
CA LYS A 261 4.86 12.93 -4.28
C LYS A 261 4.70 12.22 -2.93
N CYS A 262 4.47 10.90 -2.93
CA CYS A 262 4.40 10.10 -1.72
C CYS A 262 5.71 10.13 -0.91
N ILE A 263 6.86 10.01 -1.59
CA ILE A 263 8.17 10.09 -0.95
C ILE A 263 8.38 11.47 -0.30
N LEU A 264 8.06 12.55 -1.02
CA LEU A 264 8.16 13.91 -0.50
C LEU A 264 7.26 14.12 0.73
N ALA A 265 6.06 13.55 0.72
CA ALA A 265 5.13 13.55 1.85
C ALA A 265 5.53 12.56 2.98
N LYS A 266 6.61 11.74 2.79
CA LYS A 266 7.08 10.71 3.74
C LYS A 266 6.01 9.65 4.04
N LYS A 267 5.19 9.31 3.04
CA LYS A 267 4.10 8.34 3.12
C LYS A 267 4.39 7.15 2.21
N PRO A 268 4.12 5.91 2.66
CA PRO A 268 4.38 4.73 1.85
C PRO A 268 3.50 4.70 0.60
N VAL A 269 4.07 4.17 -0.49
CA VAL A 269 3.37 3.96 -1.75
C VAL A 269 3.48 2.51 -2.20
N ILE A 270 2.33 1.95 -2.61
CA ILE A 270 2.19 0.60 -3.15
C ILE A 270 1.94 0.72 -4.65
N VAL A 271 2.73 0.03 -5.47
CA VAL A 271 2.39 -0.18 -6.89
C VAL A 271 1.67 -1.52 -7.02
N ALA A 272 0.46 -1.48 -7.56
CA ALA A 272 -0.47 -2.59 -7.55
C ALA A 272 -0.96 -2.96 -8.97
N THR A 273 -1.44 -4.18 -9.09
CA THR A 273 -2.04 -4.82 -10.26
C THR A 273 -1.07 -5.09 -11.41
N GLN A 274 -1.28 -6.23 -12.10
CA GLN A 274 -0.53 -6.65 -13.30
C GLN A 274 1.00 -6.70 -13.11
N MET A 275 1.49 -7.06 -11.91
CA MET A 275 2.93 -7.13 -11.64
C MET A 275 3.57 -8.41 -12.19
N LEU A 276 2.99 -9.58 -11.86
CA LEU A 276 3.41 -10.90 -12.36
C LEU A 276 2.18 -11.65 -12.89
N HIS A 277 1.33 -10.97 -13.65
CA HIS A 277 0.02 -11.47 -14.09
C HIS A 277 0.11 -12.83 -14.81
N THR A 278 1.12 -13.03 -15.65
CA THR A 278 1.35 -14.33 -16.31
C THR A 278 1.60 -15.46 -15.33
N MET A 279 2.09 -15.19 -14.12
CA MET A 279 2.31 -16.21 -13.09
C MET A 279 1.01 -16.69 -12.42
N ILE A 280 -0.15 -16.15 -12.76
CA ILE A 280 -1.44 -16.76 -12.41
C ILE A 280 -1.50 -18.19 -12.98
N SER A 281 -1.06 -18.39 -14.21
CA SER A 281 -1.13 -19.67 -14.93
C SER A 281 0.22 -20.25 -15.33
N ASN A 282 1.29 -19.46 -15.36
CA ASN A 282 2.62 -19.87 -15.78
C ASN A 282 3.64 -19.85 -14.63
N PRO A 283 4.62 -20.77 -14.59
CA PRO A 283 5.60 -20.84 -13.50
C PRO A 283 6.68 -19.76 -13.56
N ARG A 284 6.73 -18.96 -14.62
CA ARG A 284 7.73 -17.91 -14.85
C ARG A 284 7.08 -16.65 -15.41
N PRO A 285 7.56 -15.46 -15.04
CA PRO A 285 7.07 -14.21 -15.60
C PRO A 285 7.65 -13.96 -17.00
N THR A 286 7.06 -13.00 -17.69
CA THR A 286 7.63 -12.42 -18.91
C THR A 286 8.78 -11.47 -18.58
N ARG A 287 9.61 -11.14 -19.59
CA ARG A 287 10.66 -10.11 -19.44
C ARG A 287 10.06 -8.73 -19.19
N ALA A 288 8.90 -8.42 -19.77
CA ALA A 288 8.20 -7.16 -19.58
C ALA A 288 7.78 -6.96 -18.11
N GLU A 289 7.22 -8.00 -17.46
CA GLU A 289 6.86 -7.97 -16.05
C GLU A 289 8.07 -7.80 -15.14
N VAL A 290 9.18 -8.47 -15.43
CA VAL A 290 10.44 -8.29 -14.68
C VAL A 290 10.92 -6.84 -14.79
N THR A 291 10.87 -6.26 -16.01
CA THR A 291 11.28 -4.87 -16.25
C THR A 291 10.37 -3.88 -15.55
N ASP A 292 9.06 -4.12 -15.55
CA ASP A 292 8.06 -3.27 -14.88
C ASP A 292 8.29 -3.22 -13.36
N ILE A 293 8.50 -4.39 -12.73
CA ILE A 293 8.85 -4.48 -11.30
C ILE A 293 10.16 -3.72 -11.02
N ALA A 294 11.20 -3.93 -11.83
CA ALA A 294 12.48 -3.25 -11.65
C ALA A 294 12.32 -1.73 -11.77
N ASN A 295 11.53 -1.24 -12.75
CA ASN A 295 11.25 0.19 -12.92
C ASN A 295 10.51 0.79 -11.72
N ALA A 296 9.50 0.10 -11.16
CA ALA A 296 8.82 0.57 -9.95
C ALA A 296 9.81 0.73 -8.78
N ILE A 297 10.78 -0.18 -8.66
CA ILE A 297 11.84 -0.13 -7.63
C ILE A 297 12.84 0.99 -7.94
N TYR A 298 13.22 1.21 -9.19
CA TYR A 298 14.08 2.34 -9.60
C TYR A 298 13.41 3.69 -9.35
N TYR A 299 12.08 3.76 -9.45
CA TYR A 299 11.29 4.94 -9.05
C TYR A 299 11.13 5.07 -7.54
N ARG A 300 11.63 4.09 -6.75
CA ARG A 300 11.68 4.11 -5.28
C ARG A 300 10.33 3.87 -4.61
N THR A 301 9.49 3.00 -5.16
CA THR A 301 8.28 2.55 -4.45
C THR A 301 8.61 1.93 -3.08
N ASP A 302 7.69 1.98 -2.13
CA ASP A 302 7.82 1.29 -0.85
C ASP A 302 7.46 -0.18 -0.96
N ALA A 303 6.38 -0.47 -1.67
CA ALA A 303 5.84 -1.82 -1.77
C ALA A 303 5.33 -2.14 -3.18
N LEU A 304 5.28 -3.43 -3.47
CA LEU A 304 4.67 -4.02 -4.67
C LEU A 304 3.56 -4.97 -4.23
N MET A 305 2.47 -5.05 -4.98
CA MET A 305 1.34 -5.90 -4.65
C MET A 305 1.10 -6.99 -5.70
N LEU A 306 0.89 -8.21 -5.23
CA LEU A 306 0.37 -9.34 -5.98
C LEU A 306 -1.13 -9.49 -5.70
N SER A 307 -1.93 -9.62 -6.73
CA SER A 307 -3.40 -9.75 -6.69
C SER A 307 -3.82 -11.20 -6.98
N GLY A 308 -4.25 -11.49 -8.20
CA GLY A 308 -4.66 -12.82 -8.64
C GLY A 308 -3.55 -13.86 -8.52
N GLU A 309 -2.28 -13.44 -8.68
CA GLU A 309 -1.11 -14.29 -8.60
C GLU A 309 -1.04 -15.09 -7.29
N THR A 310 -1.46 -14.48 -6.18
CA THR A 310 -1.46 -15.11 -4.86
C THR A 310 -2.85 -15.50 -4.35
N ALA A 311 -3.93 -14.87 -4.87
CA ALA A 311 -5.29 -15.14 -4.43
C ALA A 311 -5.84 -16.44 -4.99
N TYR A 312 -5.63 -16.70 -6.27
CA TYR A 312 -6.16 -17.90 -6.98
C TYR A 312 -5.18 -18.48 -8.02
N GLY A 313 -4.00 -17.88 -8.18
CA GLY A 313 -3.00 -18.34 -9.12
C GLY A 313 -2.48 -19.76 -8.81
N LYS A 314 -1.92 -20.41 -9.83
CA LYS A 314 -1.33 -21.76 -9.71
C LYS A 314 0.02 -21.76 -8.99
N TYR A 315 0.74 -20.61 -8.99
CA TYR A 315 2.13 -20.51 -8.51
C TYR A 315 2.33 -19.38 -7.49
N PRO A 316 1.51 -19.30 -6.41
CA PRO A 316 1.51 -18.14 -5.51
C PRO A 316 2.82 -17.95 -4.73
N VAL A 317 3.39 -19.03 -4.22
CA VAL A 317 4.66 -18.97 -3.46
C VAL A 317 5.82 -18.62 -4.39
N GLU A 318 5.84 -19.17 -5.58
CA GLU A 318 6.82 -18.87 -6.63
C GLU A 318 6.72 -17.42 -7.10
N ALA A 319 5.52 -16.84 -7.16
CA ALA A 319 5.30 -15.44 -7.50
C ALA A 319 5.93 -14.52 -6.44
N VAL A 320 5.72 -14.77 -5.15
CA VAL A 320 6.37 -14.02 -4.06
C VAL A 320 7.89 -14.19 -4.08
N LYS A 321 8.40 -15.43 -4.28
CA LYS A 321 9.84 -15.69 -4.40
C LYS A 321 10.44 -14.95 -5.60
N THR A 322 9.75 -14.94 -6.74
CA THR A 322 10.19 -14.26 -7.96
C THR A 322 10.25 -12.76 -7.75
N MET A 323 9.20 -12.16 -7.19
CA MET A 323 9.18 -10.73 -6.86
C MET A 323 10.29 -10.37 -5.86
N THR A 324 10.53 -11.20 -4.86
CA THR A 324 11.63 -11.03 -3.89
C THR A 324 13.00 -11.03 -4.57
N LYS A 325 13.23 -11.94 -5.52
CA LYS A 325 14.51 -12.01 -6.29
C LYS A 325 14.68 -10.79 -7.17
N ILE A 326 13.63 -10.38 -7.89
CA ILE A 326 13.69 -9.19 -8.76
C ILE A 326 13.96 -7.95 -7.90
N ALA A 327 13.25 -7.80 -6.78
CA ALA A 327 13.44 -6.67 -5.87
C ALA A 327 14.87 -6.60 -5.33
N ALA A 328 15.40 -7.70 -4.81
CA ALA A 328 16.76 -7.76 -4.29
C ALA A 328 17.82 -7.45 -5.36
N GLN A 329 17.59 -7.86 -6.61
CA GLN A 329 18.53 -7.57 -7.72
C GLN A 329 18.42 -6.11 -8.15
N ALA A 330 17.21 -5.59 -8.39
CA ALA A 330 17.00 -4.19 -8.77
C ALA A 330 17.55 -3.21 -7.72
N GLU A 331 17.45 -3.55 -6.44
CA GLU A 331 18.01 -2.75 -5.34
C GLU A 331 19.55 -2.72 -5.35
N LYS A 332 20.22 -3.77 -5.85
CA LYS A 332 21.69 -3.80 -6.04
C LYS A 332 22.12 -3.02 -7.28
N ASP A 333 21.32 -3.08 -8.35
CA ASP A 333 21.65 -2.47 -9.63
C ASP A 333 21.34 -0.97 -9.69
N LYS A 334 20.87 -0.38 -8.59
CA LYS A 334 20.67 1.06 -8.50
C LYS A 334 21.93 1.84 -8.82
N LEU A 335 21.83 2.76 -9.77
CA LEU A 335 22.95 3.61 -10.20
C LEU A 335 23.40 4.61 -9.12
N SER A 336 22.54 4.91 -8.14
CA SER A 336 22.81 5.86 -7.08
C SER A 336 22.16 5.44 -5.77
N ASP A 337 22.92 5.44 -4.69
CA ASP A 337 22.45 5.10 -3.35
C ASP A 337 21.60 6.22 -2.70
N ASN A 338 21.72 7.47 -3.17
CA ASN A 338 21.07 8.66 -2.57
C ASN A 338 20.66 9.70 -3.62
N ASP A 339 19.94 9.27 -4.63
CA ASP A 339 19.46 10.13 -5.71
C ASP A 339 18.18 10.91 -5.37
N ILE A 340 17.52 10.56 -4.25
CA ILE A 340 16.32 11.27 -3.80
C ILE A 340 16.71 12.49 -3.00
N ARG A 341 16.54 13.65 -3.62
CA ARG A 341 16.63 14.93 -2.95
C ARG A 341 15.25 15.27 -2.39
N ILE A 342 15.04 15.00 -1.10
CA ILE A 342 13.91 15.53 -0.34
C ILE A 342 14.37 16.89 0.19
N PRO A 343 13.80 18.01 -0.28
CA PRO A 343 14.07 19.29 0.32
C PRO A 343 13.61 19.25 1.77
N LEU A 344 14.44 19.79 2.67
CA LEU A 344 13.97 20.13 4.00
C LEU A 344 13.29 21.49 3.83
N ASP A 345 12.09 21.62 4.33
CA ASP A 345 11.43 22.91 4.40
C ASP A 345 12.24 23.82 5.34
N GLU A 346 12.88 24.84 4.78
CA GLU A 346 13.75 25.77 5.53
C GLU A 346 12.97 26.56 6.58
N ASN A 347 11.65 26.66 6.41
CA ASN A 347 10.75 27.29 7.37
C ASN A 347 10.21 26.32 8.43
N SER A 348 10.43 24.99 8.27
CA SER A 348 10.01 23.99 9.23
C SER A 348 11.17 23.60 10.16
N ASN A 349 10.99 23.74 11.46
CA ASN A 349 11.89 23.20 12.47
C ASN A 349 11.67 21.68 12.66
N ASP A 350 11.55 20.90 11.56
CA ASP A 350 11.39 19.43 11.64
C ASP A 350 12.75 18.76 11.92
N VAL A 351 13.16 18.78 13.20
CA VAL A 351 14.39 18.15 13.68
C VAL A 351 14.43 16.67 13.34
N THR A 352 13.28 15.96 13.38
CA THR A 352 13.21 14.54 13.04
C THR A 352 13.61 14.29 11.58
N ALA A 353 13.09 15.09 10.65
CA ALA A 353 13.43 14.95 9.22
C ALA A 353 14.89 15.32 8.96
N PHE A 354 15.40 16.37 9.61
CA PHE A 354 16.79 16.78 9.52
C PHE A 354 17.74 15.67 9.98
N LEU A 355 17.55 15.15 11.19
CA LEU A 355 18.38 14.09 11.75
C LEU A 355 18.27 12.78 10.96
N ALA A 356 17.08 12.42 10.50
CA ALA A 356 16.88 11.24 9.64
C ALA A 356 17.67 11.36 8.32
N LYS A 357 17.68 12.55 7.70
CA LYS A 357 18.50 12.83 6.50
C LYS A 357 19.99 12.68 6.80
N GLN A 358 20.46 13.21 7.93
CA GLN A 358 21.87 13.10 8.33
C GLN A 358 22.25 11.63 8.64
N ALA A 359 21.39 10.89 9.34
CA ALA A 359 21.59 9.47 9.63
C ALA A 359 21.76 8.64 8.36
N VAL A 360 20.85 8.82 7.39
CA VAL A 360 20.93 8.13 6.08
C VAL A 360 22.18 8.57 5.31
N LYS A 361 22.53 9.87 5.30
CA LYS A 361 23.73 10.36 4.65
C LYS A 361 25.01 9.82 5.29
N ALA A 362 25.03 9.65 6.61
CA ALA A 362 26.14 9.07 7.33
C ALA A 362 26.45 7.63 6.86
N THR A 363 25.43 6.85 6.50
CA THR A 363 25.61 5.46 6.01
C THR A 363 26.42 5.39 4.71
N THR A 364 26.48 6.46 3.91
CA THR A 364 27.27 6.51 2.68
C THR A 364 28.71 6.96 2.89
N LYS A 365 28.98 7.61 4.01
CA LYS A 365 30.31 8.16 4.35
C LYS A 365 31.06 7.28 5.34
N LEU A 366 30.32 6.65 6.24
CA LEU A 366 30.83 5.77 7.27
C LEU A 366 30.34 4.33 6.97
N LYS A 367 31.06 3.33 7.43
CA LYS A 367 30.68 1.92 7.27
C LYS A 367 29.56 1.49 8.24
N ILE A 368 28.50 2.29 8.31
CA ILE A 368 27.35 2.01 9.18
C ILE A 368 26.56 0.82 8.62
N ARG A 369 26.38 -0.22 9.44
CA ARG A 369 25.71 -1.48 9.05
C ARG A 369 24.18 -1.36 9.06
N ALA A 370 23.64 -0.56 9.98
CA ALA A 370 22.20 -0.33 10.15
C ALA A 370 21.96 0.99 10.91
N ILE A 371 20.76 1.57 10.69
CA ILE A 371 20.25 2.65 11.53
C ILE A 371 19.24 2.02 12.48
N ILE A 372 19.44 2.21 13.79
CA ILE A 372 18.52 1.77 14.83
C ILE A 372 17.69 2.97 15.26
N THR A 373 16.39 2.80 15.44
CA THR A 373 15.52 3.82 16.00
C THR A 373 14.48 3.19 16.91
N ASP A 374 14.23 3.77 18.06
CA ASP A 374 13.06 3.46 18.86
C ASP A 374 11.83 4.17 18.27
N SER A 375 10.68 3.55 18.35
CA SER A 375 9.51 4.04 17.63
C SER A 375 8.20 3.83 18.38
N TYR A 376 7.59 4.93 18.83
CA TYR A 376 6.27 4.93 19.46
C TYR A 376 5.14 4.97 18.43
N SER A 377 5.25 5.85 17.41
CA SER A 377 4.23 6.08 16.37
C SER A 377 4.65 5.69 14.95
N GLY A 378 5.90 5.25 14.76
CA GLY A 378 6.48 4.97 13.45
C GLY A 378 7.02 6.20 12.69
N ARG A 379 6.87 7.42 13.22
CA ARG A 379 7.23 8.66 12.51
C ARG A 379 8.72 8.71 12.13
N THR A 380 9.62 8.45 13.06
CA THR A 380 11.07 8.49 12.80
C THR A 380 11.47 7.44 11.77
N ALA A 381 10.96 6.21 11.88
CA ALA A 381 11.23 5.14 10.93
C ALA A 381 10.71 5.47 9.52
N ARG A 382 9.52 6.07 9.38
CA ARG A 382 9.00 6.53 8.07
C ARG A 382 9.84 7.68 7.48
N ASN A 383 10.31 8.61 8.30
CA ASN A 383 11.25 9.64 7.84
C ASN A 383 12.54 9.02 7.29
N LEU A 384 13.13 8.06 8.01
CA LEU A 384 14.31 7.34 7.54
C LEU A 384 14.04 6.58 6.23
N ALA A 385 12.91 5.87 6.16
CA ALA A 385 12.48 5.15 4.95
C ALA A 385 12.36 6.07 3.74
N ALA A 386 11.82 7.28 3.90
CA ALA A 386 11.64 8.23 2.80
C ALA A 386 12.97 8.62 2.14
N PHE A 387 14.07 8.66 2.86
CA PHE A 387 15.40 8.97 2.30
C PHE A 387 16.04 7.79 1.55
N ARG A 388 15.41 6.61 1.51
CA ARG A 388 15.81 5.44 0.70
C ARG A 388 17.27 5.04 0.88
N GLY A 389 17.73 4.97 2.13
CA GLY A 389 19.09 4.57 2.46
C GLY A 389 19.45 3.17 1.94
N LYS A 390 20.75 2.92 1.80
CA LYS A 390 21.30 1.62 1.35
C LYS A 390 21.11 0.52 2.38
N TYR A 391 21.17 0.87 3.66
CA TYR A 391 21.16 -0.08 4.77
C TYR A 391 19.81 -0.10 5.48
N PRO A 392 19.47 -1.21 6.15
CA PRO A 392 18.18 -1.35 6.81
C PRO A 392 18.04 -0.38 7.98
N VAL A 393 16.79 0.01 8.23
CA VAL A 393 16.35 0.71 9.43
C VAL A 393 15.76 -0.32 10.38
N LEU A 394 16.42 -0.57 11.50
CA LEU A 394 15.95 -1.46 12.56
C LEU A 394 15.09 -0.65 13.53
N ALA A 395 13.77 -0.70 13.36
CA ALA A 395 12.82 0.04 14.18
C ALA A 395 12.35 -0.79 15.36
N ILE A 396 12.76 -0.41 16.57
CA ILE A 396 12.34 -1.05 17.82
C ILE A 396 11.05 -0.38 18.28
N CYS A 397 9.95 -1.07 18.17
CA CYS A 397 8.62 -0.52 18.40
C CYS A 397 8.10 -0.87 19.79
N TYR A 398 7.60 0.14 20.51
CA TYR A 398 6.98 0.00 21.83
C TYR A 398 5.60 -0.67 21.77
N LYS A 399 4.97 -0.74 20.58
CA LYS A 399 3.67 -1.36 20.35
C LYS A 399 3.72 -2.28 19.14
N GLU A 400 3.07 -3.45 19.24
CA GLU A 400 2.94 -4.37 18.10
C GLU A 400 2.23 -3.73 16.91
N LYS A 401 1.21 -2.91 17.16
CA LYS A 401 0.49 -2.19 16.11
C LYS A 401 1.40 -1.26 15.32
N THR A 402 2.29 -0.53 16.01
CA THR A 402 3.29 0.34 15.35
C THR A 402 4.27 -0.49 14.51
N MET A 403 4.69 -1.66 14.99
CA MET A 403 5.51 -2.59 14.21
C MET A 403 4.81 -2.99 12.91
N ARG A 404 3.54 -3.36 12.98
CA ARG A 404 2.75 -3.72 11.79
C ARG A 404 2.50 -2.53 10.85
N HIS A 405 2.26 -1.32 11.37
CA HIS A 405 2.15 -0.10 10.56
C HIS A 405 3.41 0.21 9.74
N LEU A 406 4.57 -0.24 10.18
CA LEU A 406 5.83 -0.07 9.46
C LEU A 406 6.07 -1.16 8.39
N ALA A 407 5.21 -2.18 8.28
CA ALA A 407 5.36 -3.26 7.30
C ALA A 407 5.26 -2.79 5.84
N LEU A 408 4.72 -1.61 5.57
CA LEU A 408 4.69 -0.97 4.24
C LEU A 408 5.87 -0.02 3.99
N SER A 409 6.72 0.26 4.99
CA SER A 409 7.79 1.25 4.86
C SER A 409 9.07 0.63 4.27
N TYR A 410 9.59 1.21 3.20
CA TYR A 410 10.80 0.78 2.51
C TYR A 410 11.99 0.64 3.48
N GLY A 411 12.68 -0.50 3.43
CA GLY A 411 13.90 -0.75 4.19
C GLY A 411 13.75 -0.83 5.71
N VAL A 412 12.52 -0.69 6.24
CA VAL A 412 12.28 -0.77 7.68
C VAL A 412 12.06 -2.22 8.09
N GLU A 413 12.84 -2.68 9.03
CA GLU A 413 12.64 -3.93 9.75
C GLU A 413 12.19 -3.61 11.17
N ALA A 414 10.88 -3.73 11.40
CA ALA A 414 10.28 -3.41 12.68
C ALA A 414 10.26 -4.62 13.62
N ILE A 415 10.58 -4.39 14.88
CA ILE A 415 10.64 -5.38 15.94
C ILE A 415 9.87 -4.82 17.14
N TYR A 416 8.95 -5.59 17.68
CA TYR A 416 8.27 -5.24 18.93
C TYR A 416 9.16 -5.56 20.13
N MET A 417 9.27 -4.59 21.03
CA MET A 417 9.88 -4.76 22.33
C MET A 417 9.12 -3.88 23.33
N PRO A 418 8.62 -4.43 24.44
CA PRO A 418 7.87 -3.64 25.41
C PRO A 418 8.74 -2.53 26.01
N GLU A 419 8.09 -1.45 26.42
CA GLU A 419 8.76 -0.29 27.04
C GLU A 419 9.48 -0.69 28.32
N LEU A 420 10.70 -0.19 28.49
CA LEU A 420 11.47 -0.27 29.73
C LEU A 420 11.43 1.08 30.45
N ALA A 421 11.72 1.08 31.75
CA ALA A 421 11.65 2.28 32.58
C ALA A 421 12.62 3.37 32.14
N ASN A 422 13.74 3.00 31.52
CA ASN A 422 14.78 3.92 31.06
C ASN A 422 15.02 3.75 29.54
N GLY A 423 14.98 4.83 28.79
CA GLY A 423 15.19 4.82 27.34
C GLY A 423 16.59 4.37 26.92
N GLN A 424 17.61 4.62 27.73
CA GLN A 424 18.98 4.15 27.49
C GLN A 424 19.08 2.63 27.68
N GLU A 425 18.46 2.09 28.73
CA GLU A 425 18.36 0.63 28.92
C GLU A 425 17.60 -0.05 27.77
N TYR A 426 16.58 0.63 27.24
CA TYR A 426 15.83 0.14 26.10
C TYR A 426 16.73 -0.01 24.86
N TYR A 427 17.58 0.97 24.57
CA TYR A 427 18.55 0.88 23.47
C TYR A 427 19.55 -0.28 23.66
N PHE A 428 20.12 -0.42 24.83
CA PHE A 428 21.08 -1.50 25.12
C PHE A 428 20.41 -2.89 25.08
N ALA A 429 19.19 -3.01 25.58
CA ALA A 429 18.42 -4.24 25.46
C ALA A 429 18.14 -4.58 23.99
N ALA A 430 17.84 -3.58 23.15
CA ALA A 430 17.67 -3.75 21.71
C ALA A 430 18.98 -4.23 21.05
N LEU A 431 20.12 -3.63 21.36
CA LEU A 431 21.43 -4.06 20.85
C LEU A 431 21.73 -5.53 21.21
N ARG A 432 21.55 -5.91 22.49
CA ARG A 432 21.76 -7.30 22.95
C ARG A 432 20.85 -8.28 22.22
N ARG A 433 19.59 -7.91 21.99
CA ARG A 433 18.64 -8.72 21.24
C ARG A 433 19.08 -8.88 19.78
N LEU A 434 19.47 -7.80 19.10
CA LEU A 434 19.91 -7.83 17.71
C LEU A 434 21.19 -8.66 17.51
N LEU A 435 22.12 -8.62 18.49
CA LEU A 435 23.28 -9.49 18.53
C LEU A 435 22.87 -10.97 18.68
N LYS A 436 21.98 -11.28 19.63
CA LYS A 436 21.49 -12.65 19.87
C LYS A 436 20.77 -13.22 18.65
N GLU A 437 20.03 -12.38 17.90
CA GLU A 437 19.34 -12.77 16.67
C GLU A 437 20.30 -12.85 15.46
N GLY A 438 21.59 -12.58 15.61
CA GLY A 438 22.60 -12.59 14.53
C GLY A 438 22.36 -11.49 13.47
N ARG A 439 21.65 -10.43 13.80
CA ARG A 439 21.35 -9.30 12.91
C ARG A 439 22.45 -8.25 12.92
N LEU A 440 23.18 -8.16 14.00
CA LEU A 440 24.36 -7.33 14.20
C LEU A 440 25.52 -8.20 14.72
N CYS A 441 26.75 -7.73 14.47
CA CYS A 441 27.97 -8.24 15.08
C CYS A 441 28.53 -7.21 16.07
N PRO A 442 29.34 -7.63 17.07
CA PRO A 442 29.94 -6.69 18.04
C PRO A 442 30.75 -5.56 17.37
N THR A 443 31.43 -5.86 16.28
CA THR A 443 32.28 -4.91 15.50
C THR A 443 31.50 -4.06 14.51
N ASP A 444 30.18 -4.22 14.38
CA ASP A 444 29.39 -3.40 13.48
C ASP A 444 29.24 -1.97 14.02
N MET A 445 29.39 -1.00 13.12
CA MET A 445 29.06 0.39 13.39
C MET A 445 27.58 0.60 13.12
N VAL A 446 26.86 1.24 14.04
CA VAL A 446 25.44 1.54 13.95
C VAL A 446 25.16 3.03 14.22
N GLY A 447 24.11 3.56 13.60
CA GLY A 447 23.56 4.87 13.95
C GLY A 447 22.31 4.69 14.79
N TYR A 448 22.22 5.33 15.97
CA TYR A 448 21.03 5.36 16.80
C TYR A 448 20.36 6.71 16.73
N LEU A 449 19.12 6.72 16.23
CA LEU A 449 18.31 7.94 16.06
C LEU A 449 17.11 7.87 17.01
N SER A 450 17.10 8.72 18.03
CA SER A 450 16.11 8.65 19.11
C SER A 450 15.82 10.03 19.75
N SER A 451 14.89 10.00 20.68
CA SER A 451 14.61 11.09 21.62
C SER A 451 15.11 10.79 23.04
N GLY A 452 15.55 9.56 23.30
CA GLY A 452 15.90 9.09 24.64
C GLY A 452 14.69 8.79 25.55
N LYS A 453 13.47 9.14 25.12
CA LYS A 453 12.25 8.89 25.88
C LYS A 453 11.09 8.56 24.93
N ALA A 454 10.35 7.50 25.24
CA ALA A 454 9.17 7.09 24.46
C ALA A 454 8.14 8.23 24.31
N GLY A 455 7.57 8.36 23.12
CA GLY A 455 6.53 9.34 22.83
C GLY A 455 7.00 10.79 22.66
N THR A 456 8.29 11.09 22.80
CA THR A 456 8.83 12.44 22.56
C THR A 456 9.39 12.60 21.14
N ARG A 457 9.77 13.82 20.76
CA ARG A 457 10.31 14.11 19.43
C ARG A 457 11.78 13.68 19.36
N THR A 458 12.16 13.06 18.22
CA THR A 458 13.56 12.73 17.91
C THR A 458 14.47 13.95 18.10
N SER A 459 15.53 13.81 18.86
CA SER A 459 16.39 14.92 19.29
C SER A 459 17.88 14.70 19.06
N PHE A 460 18.34 13.44 18.86
CA PHE A 460 19.76 13.16 18.67
C PHE A 460 20.01 11.99 17.72
N LEU A 461 21.21 12.00 17.14
CA LEU A 461 21.80 10.91 16.38
C LEU A 461 23.15 10.56 17.02
N GLU A 462 23.30 9.33 17.43
CA GLU A 462 24.54 8.77 17.98
C GLU A 462 25.10 7.73 17.01
N ILE A 463 26.41 7.69 16.80
CA ILE A 463 27.07 6.72 15.92
C ILE A 463 28.17 6.03 16.72
N ASN A 464 28.04 4.71 16.92
CA ASN A 464 28.95 3.93 17.72
C ASN A 464 29.20 2.54 17.12
N VAL A 465 30.29 1.90 17.52
CA VAL A 465 30.49 0.46 17.39
C VAL A 465 29.65 -0.23 18.46
N VAL A 466 28.98 -1.33 18.10
CA VAL A 466 28.04 -2.03 19.00
C VAL A 466 28.65 -2.44 20.33
N GLU A 467 29.87 -3.00 20.29
CA GLU A 467 30.57 -3.42 21.54
C GLU A 467 30.96 -2.22 22.42
N ASP A 468 31.36 -1.09 21.84
CA ASP A 468 31.72 0.09 22.61
C ASP A 468 30.50 0.73 23.25
N ALA A 469 29.36 0.80 22.54
CA ALA A 469 28.10 1.24 23.12
C ALA A 469 27.69 0.39 24.34
N LEU A 470 27.87 -0.94 24.25
CA LEU A 470 27.53 -1.84 25.36
C LEU A 470 28.49 -1.77 26.54
N LYS A 471 29.80 -1.53 26.32
CA LYS A 471 30.78 -1.31 27.39
C LYS A 471 30.45 -0.04 28.19
N HIS A 472 30.13 1.06 27.50
CA HIS A 472 29.68 2.29 28.18
C HIS A 472 28.43 2.09 29.06
N ALA A 473 27.56 1.14 28.69
CA ALA A 473 26.39 0.78 29.49
C ALA A 473 26.79 0.12 30.82
N GLU A 474 27.78 -0.78 30.79
CA GLU A 474 28.26 -1.49 31.99
C GLU A 474 28.99 -0.56 32.94
N ASP A 475 29.80 0.35 32.41
CA ASP A 475 30.52 1.36 33.20
C ASP A 475 29.59 2.40 33.87
N SER A 476 28.43 2.68 33.25
CA SER A 476 27.44 3.62 33.80
C SER A 476 26.59 3.02 34.93
N VAL A 477 26.56 1.70 35.07
CA VAL A 477 25.80 0.96 36.11
C VAL A 477 26.66 0.71 37.34
N LEU A 478 28.00 0.78 37.23
CA LEU A 478 28.88 0.66 38.39
C LEU A 478 28.81 1.96 39.24
N PRO A 479 28.47 1.89 40.55
CA PRO A 479 28.45 3.07 41.38
C PRO A 479 29.87 3.68 41.41
N ASN A 480 29.93 5.00 41.25
CA ASN A 480 31.16 5.81 41.36
C ASN A 480 31.82 5.65 42.75
N SER A 481 32.47 4.53 43.01
CA SER A 481 33.21 4.29 44.22
C SER A 481 34.72 4.41 44.02
N ASN A 482 35.23 5.25 43.12
CA ASN A 482 36.67 5.61 43.12
C ASN A 482 37.02 6.65 42.03
N ARG A 483 36.43 7.84 42.10
CA ARG A 483 36.94 8.98 41.32
C ARG A 483 37.33 10.19 42.18
N TYR A 484 37.72 9.97 43.43
CA TYR A 484 38.44 10.97 44.24
C TYR A 484 39.46 10.23 45.11
N LEU A 485 40.61 9.97 44.56
CA LEU A 485 41.90 9.87 45.25
C LEU A 485 42.98 10.34 44.29
#